data_9127d2ca607e291125199179998f826d
#
_entry.id   9127d2ca607e291125199179998f826d
#
_cell.length_a   1.000
_cell.length_b   1.000
_cell.length_c   1.000
_cell.angle_alpha   90.00
_cell.angle_beta   90.00
_cell.angle_gamma   90.00
#
_symmetry.space_group_name_H-M   'P 1'
#
loop_
_entity.id
_entity.type
_entity.pdbx_description
1 polymer ?
#
loop_
_entity_poly.entity_id
_entity_poly.type
_entity_poly.pdbx_seq_one_letter_code
_entity_poly.pdbx_strand_id
1 'polypeptide(L)'
;MNENTFLEKWILEEPIYKAWGDFIVSQILNTLSTKDIDPNTFLKIFPKVRIKDKKSLIDKAFYRNKPYINPYNEIEDKVGIRFVVLLTEDITEICEIIKANEAWTTFTARDFEEEKSVDPLLFAYQSMHFILKPQHEINFNGLIIPTHIPCEIQIRTLLQHAHAELTHDAVYKTTKKIKPSVLRTVAKCMALIETTDSFFVEATHDLNSGPITEFKIVERLDSLYLSDTGLHSHNQKSSLIVFDTFEIFLNEQLIENIKKLIMEHPYLITRIKARYSSFNFYQQSYILFVYWLLENKKYVVIDDWPLDRKILEYLATDIGISLIN
;
A
#
# COMPACT_ATOMS: atom_id res chain seq x y z
N MET A 1 -13.67 -37.78 -17.57
CA MET A 1 -12.22 -37.49 -17.82
C MET A 1 -11.43 -38.32 -16.80
N ASN A 2 -10.36 -39.02 -17.20
CA ASN A 2 -9.46 -39.69 -16.28
C ASN A 2 -8.28 -38.79 -15.89
N GLU A 3 -7.46 -39.22 -14.92
CA GLU A 3 -6.33 -38.43 -14.41
C GLU A 3 -5.29 -38.08 -15.50
N ASN A 4 -4.97 -39.02 -16.38
CA ASN A 4 -3.97 -38.81 -17.45
C ASN A 4 -4.45 -37.75 -18.41
N THR A 5 -5.68 -37.85 -18.90
CA THR A 5 -6.28 -36.86 -19.81
C THR A 5 -6.39 -35.46 -19.14
N PHE A 6 -6.66 -35.44 -17.81
CA PHE A 6 -6.68 -34.20 -17.05
C PHE A 6 -5.29 -33.55 -17.02
N LEU A 7 -4.25 -34.33 -16.73
CA LEU A 7 -2.87 -33.84 -16.65
C LEU A 7 -2.32 -33.41 -18.01
N GLU A 8 -2.59 -34.15 -19.07
CA GLU A 8 -2.20 -33.79 -20.44
C GLU A 8 -2.78 -32.41 -20.81
N LYS A 9 -4.08 -32.23 -20.60
CA LYS A 9 -4.75 -30.95 -20.84
C LYS A 9 -4.17 -29.84 -19.96
N TRP A 10 -3.92 -30.10 -18.69
CA TRP A 10 -3.33 -29.15 -17.76
C TRP A 10 -1.95 -28.66 -18.21
N ILE A 11 -1.06 -29.59 -18.62
CA ILE A 11 0.29 -29.24 -19.08
C ILE A 11 0.25 -28.31 -20.29
N LEU A 12 -0.71 -28.48 -21.20
CA LEU A 12 -0.88 -27.63 -22.38
C LEU A 12 -1.42 -26.24 -22.01
N GLU A 13 -2.32 -26.16 -21.04
CA GLU A 13 -3.00 -24.91 -20.68
C GLU A 13 -2.33 -24.13 -19.51
N GLU A 14 -1.46 -24.77 -18.73
CA GLU A 14 -0.75 -24.13 -17.59
C GLU A 14 -0.11 -22.76 -17.97
N PRO A 15 0.57 -22.62 -19.13
CA PRO A 15 1.11 -21.31 -19.54
C PRO A 15 0.03 -20.23 -19.74
N ILE A 16 -1.16 -20.63 -20.21
CA ILE A 16 -2.30 -19.72 -20.43
C ILE A 16 -2.85 -19.23 -19.06
N TYR A 17 -3.01 -20.16 -18.10
CA TYR A 17 -3.41 -19.80 -16.73
C TYR A 17 -2.40 -18.85 -16.08
N LYS A 18 -1.10 -19.11 -16.29
CA LYS A 18 -0.06 -18.22 -15.79
C LYS A 18 -0.13 -16.83 -16.42
N ALA A 19 -0.26 -16.76 -17.75
CA ALA A 19 -0.40 -15.50 -18.49
C ALA A 19 -1.64 -14.71 -18.04
N TRP A 20 -2.75 -15.40 -17.74
CA TRP A 20 -3.95 -14.77 -17.18
C TRP A 20 -3.68 -14.13 -15.83
N GLY A 21 -3.02 -14.85 -14.93
CA GLY A 21 -2.63 -14.29 -13.63
C GLY A 21 -1.68 -13.09 -13.76
N ASP A 22 -0.65 -13.19 -14.61
CA ASP A 22 0.31 -12.12 -14.85
C ASP A 22 -0.38 -10.86 -15.46
N PHE A 23 -1.37 -11.04 -16.35
CA PHE A 23 -2.18 -9.96 -16.89
C PHE A 23 -2.97 -9.25 -15.79
N ILE A 24 -3.68 -10.00 -14.93
CA ILE A 24 -4.46 -9.42 -13.81
C ILE A 24 -3.55 -8.59 -12.90
N VAL A 25 -2.38 -9.15 -12.51
CA VAL A 25 -1.42 -8.42 -11.67
C VAL A 25 -1.01 -7.11 -12.34
N SER A 26 -0.66 -7.15 -13.62
CA SER A 26 -0.22 -5.96 -14.36
C SER A 26 -1.32 -4.88 -14.40
N GLN A 27 -2.58 -5.26 -14.62
CA GLN A 27 -3.71 -4.33 -14.66
C GLN A 27 -3.94 -3.66 -13.30
N ILE A 28 -3.93 -4.44 -12.21
CA ILE A 28 -4.15 -3.89 -10.86
C ILE A 28 -3.01 -2.96 -10.46
N LEU A 29 -1.75 -3.34 -10.69
CA LEU A 29 -0.59 -2.49 -10.39
C LEU A 29 -0.61 -1.19 -11.20
N ASN A 30 -0.94 -1.27 -12.49
CA ASN A 30 -1.08 -0.08 -13.33
C ASN A 30 -2.20 0.84 -12.84
N THR A 31 -3.34 0.28 -12.43
CA THR A 31 -4.46 1.08 -11.92
C THR A 31 -4.09 1.78 -10.59
N LEU A 32 -3.39 1.10 -9.67
CA LEU A 32 -2.86 1.74 -8.47
C LEU A 32 -1.96 2.93 -8.83
N SER A 33 -1.02 2.73 -9.76
CA SER A 33 -0.11 3.80 -10.18
C SER A 33 -0.83 4.97 -10.86
N THR A 34 -1.91 4.74 -11.61
CA THR A 34 -2.71 5.83 -12.21
C THR A 34 -3.54 6.60 -11.20
N LYS A 35 -3.77 6.04 -10.01
CA LYS A 35 -4.39 6.69 -8.85
C LYS A 35 -3.38 7.36 -7.92
N ASP A 36 -2.13 7.54 -8.34
CA ASP A 36 -1.02 8.06 -7.55
C ASP A 36 -0.70 7.22 -6.29
N ILE A 37 -1.06 5.94 -6.30
CA ILE A 37 -0.74 4.97 -5.25
C ILE A 37 0.48 4.16 -5.69
N ASP A 38 1.61 4.30 -4.97
CA ASP A 38 2.80 3.47 -5.24
C ASP A 38 2.55 2.01 -4.82
N PRO A 39 2.51 1.05 -5.77
CA PRO A 39 2.25 -0.35 -5.45
C PRO A 39 3.28 -0.98 -4.49
N ASN A 40 4.53 -0.50 -4.47
CA ASN A 40 5.59 -1.06 -3.64
C ASN A 40 5.42 -0.69 -2.16
N THR A 41 4.83 0.46 -1.88
CA THR A 41 4.52 0.89 -0.51
C THR A 41 3.14 0.43 -0.06
N PHE A 42 2.18 0.37 -0.97
CA PHE A 42 0.81 -0.04 -0.70
C PHE A 42 0.71 -1.54 -0.40
N LEU A 43 1.30 -2.38 -1.26
CA LEU A 43 1.30 -3.84 -1.10
C LEU A 43 2.43 -4.27 -0.17
N LYS A 44 2.09 -4.95 0.93
CA LYS A 44 3.08 -5.41 1.93
C LYS A 44 3.80 -6.67 1.52
N ILE A 45 3.19 -7.45 0.63
CA ILE A 45 3.81 -8.58 -0.06
C ILE A 45 3.51 -8.40 -1.56
N PHE A 46 4.56 -8.38 -2.39
CA PHE A 46 4.38 -8.23 -3.83
C PHE A 46 3.62 -9.43 -4.40
N PRO A 47 2.53 -9.21 -5.17
CA PRO A 47 1.67 -10.27 -5.66
C PRO A 47 2.41 -11.19 -6.62
N LYS A 48 2.31 -12.49 -6.36
CA LYS A 48 2.88 -13.53 -7.23
C LYS A 48 1.78 -14.44 -7.74
N VAL A 49 1.81 -14.72 -9.02
CA VAL A 49 0.92 -15.72 -9.62
C VAL A 49 1.31 -17.09 -9.14
N ARG A 50 0.39 -17.75 -8.47
CA ARG A 50 0.55 -19.10 -7.96
C ARG A 50 -0.22 -20.08 -8.84
N ILE A 51 0.48 -20.96 -9.50
CA ILE A 51 -0.08 -22.11 -10.22
C ILE A 51 -0.26 -23.25 -9.21
N LYS A 52 -1.41 -23.88 -9.22
CA LYS A 52 -1.69 -25.01 -8.34
C LYS A 52 -0.87 -26.23 -8.75
N ASP A 53 -0.19 -26.82 -7.79
CA ASP A 53 0.61 -28.02 -7.98
C ASP A 53 -0.23 -29.18 -8.53
N LYS A 54 0.36 -29.96 -9.47
CA LYS A 54 -0.29 -31.06 -10.19
C LYS A 54 -0.89 -32.11 -9.27
N LYS A 55 -0.19 -32.48 -8.19
CA LYS A 55 -0.71 -33.45 -7.21
C LYS A 55 -1.94 -32.93 -6.49
N SER A 56 -1.88 -31.65 -6.10
CA SER A 56 -3.01 -30.97 -5.44
C SER A 56 -4.21 -30.79 -6.37
N LEU A 57 -4.00 -30.62 -7.68
CA LEU A 57 -5.08 -30.59 -8.67
C LEU A 57 -5.76 -31.95 -8.80
N ILE A 58 -4.99 -33.02 -8.96
CA ILE A 58 -5.49 -34.38 -9.06
C ILE A 58 -6.23 -34.76 -7.77
N ASP A 59 -5.64 -34.49 -6.61
CA ASP A 59 -6.27 -34.75 -5.32
C ASP A 59 -7.64 -34.06 -5.23
N LYS A 60 -7.70 -32.75 -5.61
CA LYS A 60 -8.95 -31.97 -5.62
C LYS A 60 -9.98 -32.50 -6.61
N ALA A 61 -9.53 -32.91 -7.81
CA ALA A 61 -10.40 -33.36 -8.89
C ALA A 61 -11.03 -34.73 -8.64
N PHE A 62 -10.28 -35.67 -8.03
CA PHE A 62 -10.66 -37.07 -8.02
C PHE A 62 -10.78 -37.68 -6.62
N TYR A 63 -10.16 -37.11 -5.57
CA TYR A 63 -10.03 -37.73 -4.25
C TYR A 63 -10.71 -36.99 -3.10
N ARG A 64 -11.17 -35.74 -3.30
CA ARG A 64 -11.85 -34.95 -2.24
C ARG A 64 -13.37 -35.08 -2.23
N ASN A 65 -13.93 -36.03 -2.94
CA ASN A 65 -15.39 -36.26 -3.01
C ASN A 65 -16.21 -34.99 -3.29
N LYS A 66 -15.68 -34.09 -4.11
CA LYS A 66 -16.43 -32.92 -4.57
C LYS A 66 -17.41 -33.33 -5.66
N PRO A 67 -18.62 -32.76 -5.69
CA PRO A 67 -19.67 -33.14 -6.64
C PRO A 67 -19.42 -32.55 -8.04
N TYR A 68 -18.19 -32.71 -8.56
CA TYR A 68 -17.87 -32.24 -9.91
C TYR A 68 -18.42 -33.20 -10.97
N ILE A 69 -19.08 -32.61 -11.98
CA ILE A 69 -19.46 -33.31 -13.21
C ILE A 69 -18.28 -33.31 -14.17
N ASN A 70 -17.63 -32.17 -14.31
CA ASN A 70 -16.38 -31.98 -15.07
C ASN A 70 -15.34 -31.27 -14.23
N PRO A 71 -14.52 -32.03 -13.45
CA PRO A 71 -13.56 -31.44 -12.52
C PRO A 71 -12.62 -30.43 -13.15
N TYR A 72 -12.24 -30.65 -14.43
CA TYR A 72 -11.31 -29.76 -15.12
C TYR A 72 -11.88 -28.37 -15.30
N ASN A 73 -13.14 -28.24 -15.67
CA ASN A 73 -13.77 -26.94 -15.90
C ASN A 73 -14.25 -26.27 -14.62
N GLU A 74 -14.60 -27.08 -13.61
CA GLU A 74 -15.24 -26.61 -12.37
C GLU A 74 -14.23 -26.22 -11.27
N ILE A 75 -12.96 -26.64 -11.37
CA ILE A 75 -11.91 -26.19 -10.45
C ILE A 75 -11.51 -24.77 -10.84
N GLU A 76 -11.82 -23.78 -10.00
CA GLU A 76 -11.60 -22.37 -10.26
C GLU A 76 -10.25 -21.85 -9.75
N ASP A 77 -9.63 -22.54 -8.77
CA ASP A 77 -8.37 -22.17 -8.12
C ASP A 77 -7.12 -22.84 -8.74
N LYS A 78 -7.14 -23.08 -10.07
CA LYS A 78 -5.97 -23.59 -10.81
C LYS A 78 -4.84 -22.59 -10.85
N VAL A 79 -5.18 -21.32 -10.93
CA VAL A 79 -4.29 -20.18 -10.75
C VAL A 79 -4.89 -19.26 -9.69
N GLY A 80 -4.04 -18.69 -8.85
CA GLY A 80 -4.46 -17.79 -7.80
C GLY A 80 -3.45 -16.67 -7.57
N ILE A 81 -3.92 -15.53 -7.10
CA ILE A 81 -3.12 -14.36 -6.76
C ILE A 81 -3.52 -13.89 -5.36
N ARG A 82 -2.55 -13.44 -4.57
CA ARG A 82 -2.82 -12.79 -3.28
C ARG A 82 -2.35 -11.35 -3.33
N PHE A 83 -3.23 -10.47 -2.89
CA PHE A 83 -2.90 -9.09 -2.58
C PHE A 83 -2.91 -8.94 -1.05
N VAL A 84 -1.77 -8.53 -0.51
CA VAL A 84 -1.59 -8.36 0.93
C VAL A 84 -1.31 -6.90 1.21
N VAL A 85 -2.21 -6.28 1.95
CA VAL A 85 -2.20 -4.85 2.30
C VAL A 85 -2.02 -4.65 3.82
N LEU A 86 -1.90 -3.41 4.29
CA LEU A 86 -1.78 -3.15 5.73
C LEU A 86 -3.14 -2.93 6.38
N LEU A 87 -3.97 -2.06 5.81
CA LEU A 87 -5.22 -1.62 6.40
C LEU A 87 -6.42 -2.36 5.78
N THR A 88 -7.50 -2.48 6.53
CA THR A 88 -8.75 -3.04 5.99
C THR A 88 -9.36 -2.14 4.91
N GLU A 89 -9.14 -0.83 4.96
CA GLU A 89 -9.55 0.12 3.92
C GLU A 89 -8.82 -0.13 2.60
N ASP A 90 -7.55 -0.53 2.63
CA ASP A 90 -6.79 -0.91 1.44
C ASP A 90 -7.37 -2.14 0.74
N ILE A 91 -8.03 -3.05 1.49
CA ILE A 91 -8.78 -4.18 0.92
C ILE A 91 -9.90 -3.64 0.03
N THR A 92 -10.64 -2.64 0.52
CA THR A 92 -11.75 -2.00 -0.22
C THR A 92 -11.23 -1.38 -1.52
N GLU A 93 -10.09 -0.67 -1.48
CA GLU A 93 -9.48 -0.08 -2.67
C GLU A 93 -9.17 -1.13 -3.76
N ILE A 94 -8.55 -2.26 -3.39
CA ILE A 94 -8.30 -3.36 -4.34
C ILE A 94 -9.61 -3.96 -4.85
N CYS A 95 -10.63 -4.13 -3.99
CA CYS A 95 -11.94 -4.65 -4.39
C CYS A 95 -12.62 -3.73 -5.43
N GLU A 96 -12.53 -2.41 -5.25
CA GLU A 96 -13.08 -1.43 -6.20
C GLU A 96 -12.35 -1.49 -7.54
N ILE A 97 -11.03 -1.56 -7.54
CA ILE A 97 -10.22 -1.72 -8.76
C ILE A 97 -10.63 -2.99 -9.52
N ILE A 98 -10.82 -4.11 -8.82
CA ILE A 98 -11.23 -5.38 -9.43
C ILE A 98 -12.63 -5.28 -10.03
N LYS A 99 -13.59 -4.68 -9.31
CA LYS A 99 -14.99 -4.57 -9.75
C LYS A 99 -15.18 -3.57 -10.90
N ALA A 100 -14.35 -2.53 -10.97
CA ALA A 100 -14.44 -1.50 -11.99
C ALA A 100 -13.76 -1.85 -13.31
N ASN A 101 -12.94 -2.90 -13.35
CA ASN A 101 -12.17 -3.23 -14.54
C ASN A 101 -13.02 -4.05 -15.55
N GLU A 102 -13.12 -3.54 -16.78
CA GLU A 102 -13.94 -4.12 -17.86
C GLU A 102 -13.26 -5.29 -18.59
N ALA A 103 -11.99 -5.58 -18.31
CA ALA A 103 -11.28 -6.68 -18.98
C ALA A 103 -11.76 -8.07 -18.53
N TRP A 104 -12.50 -8.14 -17.41
CA TRP A 104 -12.98 -9.41 -16.86
C TRP A 104 -14.37 -9.32 -16.23
N THR A 105 -15.00 -10.48 -16.10
CA THR A 105 -16.18 -10.65 -15.23
C THR A 105 -15.70 -11.04 -13.83
N THR A 106 -16.39 -10.51 -12.81
CA THR A 106 -16.05 -10.73 -11.39
C THR A 106 -17.17 -11.50 -10.71
N PHE A 107 -16.82 -12.57 -10.01
CA PHE A 107 -17.71 -13.28 -9.10
C PHE A 107 -17.13 -13.25 -7.70
N THR A 108 -17.89 -12.74 -6.72
CA THR A 108 -17.49 -12.77 -5.31
C THR A 108 -17.73 -14.17 -4.75
N ALA A 109 -16.64 -14.92 -4.53
CA ALA A 109 -16.70 -16.27 -4.00
C ALA A 109 -16.76 -16.29 -2.47
N ARG A 110 -16.23 -15.24 -1.83
CA ARG A 110 -16.26 -15.04 -0.38
C ARG A 110 -16.15 -13.57 -0.02
N ASP A 111 -17.02 -13.13 0.86
CA ASP A 111 -17.00 -11.80 1.47
C ASP A 111 -17.01 -11.95 3.00
N PHE A 112 -15.89 -11.67 3.65
CA PHE A 112 -15.76 -11.86 5.08
C PHE A 112 -16.54 -10.82 5.90
N GLU A 113 -16.80 -9.62 5.34
CA GLU A 113 -17.65 -8.62 6.00
C GLU A 113 -19.12 -9.04 6.00
N GLU A 114 -19.59 -9.64 4.91
CA GLU A 114 -20.92 -10.24 4.86
C GLU A 114 -21.03 -11.42 5.82
N GLU A 115 -20.00 -12.31 5.87
CA GLU A 115 -19.94 -13.43 6.82
C GLU A 115 -20.02 -12.96 8.28
N LYS A 116 -19.33 -11.88 8.65
CA LYS A 116 -19.41 -11.27 9.99
C LYS A 116 -20.80 -10.73 10.30
N SER A 117 -21.47 -10.13 9.33
CA SER A 117 -22.81 -9.59 9.55
C SER A 117 -23.85 -10.69 9.78
N VAL A 118 -23.65 -11.87 9.15
CA VAL A 118 -24.52 -13.04 9.31
C VAL A 118 -24.25 -13.80 10.61
N ASP A 119 -22.99 -13.97 10.98
CA ASP A 119 -22.57 -14.63 12.24
C ASP A 119 -21.51 -13.81 13.00
N PRO A 120 -21.92 -12.77 13.77
CA PRO A 120 -20.99 -11.89 14.47
C PRO A 120 -20.15 -12.58 15.56
N LEU A 121 -20.49 -13.79 15.96
CA LEU A 121 -19.75 -14.54 16.98
C LEU A 121 -18.66 -15.44 16.37
N LEU A 122 -18.61 -15.56 15.05
CA LEU A 122 -17.68 -16.42 14.34
C LEU A 122 -16.37 -15.69 14.05
N PHE A 123 -15.32 -15.96 14.82
CA PHE A 123 -13.96 -15.55 14.54
C PHE A 123 -13.24 -16.60 13.69
N ALA A 124 -13.51 -16.58 12.39
CA ALA A 124 -12.95 -17.49 11.41
C ALA A 124 -11.93 -16.82 10.50
N TYR A 125 -11.41 -17.55 9.54
CA TYR A 125 -10.52 -17.04 8.51
C TYR A 125 -11.18 -15.92 7.70
N GLN A 126 -10.51 -14.78 7.63
CA GLN A 126 -10.98 -13.58 6.91
C GLN A 126 -10.15 -13.34 5.65
N SER A 127 -10.82 -13.20 4.53
CA SER A 127 -10.24 -12.81 3.24
C SER A 127 -11.36 -12.51 2.24
N MET A 128 -11.19 -11.50 1.41
CA MET A 128 -12.02 -11.32 0.22
C MET A 128 -11.56 -12.27 -0.87
N HIS A 129 -12.49 -13.01 -1.48
CA HIS A 129 -12.19 -13.90 -2.59
C HIS A 129 -13.04 -13.56 -3.81
N PHE A 130 -12.36 -13.40 -4.94
CA PHE A 130 -12.97 -13.22 -6.24
C PHE A 130 -12.52 -14.31 -7.20
N ILE A 131 -13.42 -14.69 -8.11
CA ILE A 131 -13.10 -15.48 -9.29
C ILE A 131 -13.24 -14.56 -10.50
N LEU A 132 -12.13 -14.35 -11.21
CA LEU A 132 -12.09 -13.52 -12.40
C LEU A 132 -12.00 -14.39 -13.66
N LYS A 133 -12.81 -14.07 -14.67
CA LYS A 133 -12.71 -14.68 -16.02
C LYS A 133 -12.61 -13.57 -17.05
N PRO A 134 -11.81 -13.72 -18.12
CA PRO A 134 -11.73 -12.69 -19.15
C PRO A 134 -13.10 -12.40 -19.75
N GLN A 135 -13.43 -11.13 -19.95
CA GLN A 135 -14.68 -10.71 -20.59
C GLN A 135 -14.69 -11.05 -22.10
N HIS A 136 -13.51 -10.94 -22.71
CA HIS A 136 -13.23 -11.26 -24.10
C HIS A 136 -11.89 -12.02 -24.20
N GLU A 137 -11.59 -12.60 -25.36
CA GLU A 137 -10.25 -13.17 -25.60
C GLU A 137 -9.19 -12.08 -25.49
N ILE A 138 -8.14 -12.35 -24.73
CA ILE A 138 -7.05 -11.40 -24.45
C ILE A 138 -5.76 -11.97 -25.05
N ASN A 139 -5.08 -11.17 -25.87
CA ASN A 139 -3.71 -11.50 -26.31
C ASN A 139 -2.72 -10.83 -25.34
N PHE A 140 -2.00 -11.65 -24.57
CA PHE A 140 -1.01 -11.17 -23.62
C PHE A 140 0.30 -11.94 -23.78
N ASN A 141 1.39 -11.23 -24.08
CA ASN A 141 2.73 -11.80 -24.33
C ASN A 141 2.73 -12.92 -25.38
N GLY A 142 1.91 -12.79 -26.43
CA GLY A 142 1.82 -13.75 -27.53
C GLY A 142 0.97 -15.00 -27.21
N LEU A 143 0.34 -15.07 -26.04
CA LEU A 143 -0.61 -16.12 -25.66
C LEU A 143 -2.05 -15.58 -25.74
N ILE A 144 -2.94 -16.38 -26.30
CA ILE A 144 -4.39 -16.08 -26.32
C ILE A 144 -5.00 -16.68 -25.08
N ILE A 145 -5.61 -15.83 -24.26
CA ILE A 145 -6.30 -16.20 -23.02
C ILE A 145 -7.80 -16.24 -23.33
N PRO A 146 -8.43 -17.43 -23.32
CA PRO A 146 -9.85 -17.56 -23.61
C PRO A 146 -10.73 -17.19 -22.41
N THR A 147 -11.99 -16.84 -22.68
CA THR A 147 -12.96 -16.32 -21.71
C THR A 147 -13.32 -17.28 -20.56
N HIS A 148 -13.08 -18.57 -20.70
CA HIS A 148 -13.44 -19.58 -19.69
C HIS A 148 -12.38 -19.83 -18.62
N ILE A 149 -11.21 -19.22 -18.72
CA ILE A 149 -10.10 -19.43 -17.79
C ILE A 149 -10.34 -18.66 -16.47
N PRO A 150 -10.58 -19.34 -15.32
CA PRO A 150 -10.74 -18.67 -14.04
C PRO A 150 -9.38 -18.37 -13.38
N CYS A 151 -9.37 -17.29 -12.58
CA CYS A 151 -8.29 -16.99 -11.64
C CYS A 151 -8.90 -16.63 -10.27
N GLU A 152 -8.43 -17.28 -9.19
CA GLU A 152 -8.83 -16.92 -7.83
C GLU A 152 -7.98 -15.76 -7.33
N ILE A 153 -8.64 -14.69 -6.87
CA ILE A 153 -7.99 -13.57 -6.21
C ILE A 153 -8.33 -13.60 -4.73
N GLN A 154 -7.32 -13.48 -3.87
CA GLN A 154 -7.46 -13.36 -2.42
C GLN A 154 -6.88 -12.03 -1.97
N ILE A 155 -7.66 -11.25 -1.21
CA ILE A 155 -7.23 -9.94 -0.68
C ILE A 155 -7.38 -9.99 0.83
N ARG A 156 -6.35 -9.58 1.55
CA ARG A 156 -6.30 -9.63 3.02
C ARG A 156 -5.28 -8.66 3.59
N THR A 157 -5.39 -8.37 4.88
CA THR A 157 -4.33 -7.66 5.61
C THR A 157 -3.12 -8.57 5.86
N LEU A 158 -2.00 -7.97 6.23
CA LEU A 158 -0.77 -8.70 6.60
C LEU A 158 -1.01 -9.61 7.82
N LEU A 159 -1.81 -9.16 8.80
CA LEU A 159 -2.13 -9.96 9.98
C LEU A 159 -3.06 -11.12 9.64
N GLN A 160 -4.08 -10.89 8.82
CA GLN A 160 -4.95 -11.95 8.28
C GLN A 160 -4.13 -12.96 7.46
N HIS A 161 -3.12 -12.49 6.71
CA HIS A 161 -2.24 -13.37 5.96
C HIS A 161 -1.42 -14.27 6.88
N ALA A 162 -0.80 -13.72 7.93
CA ALA A 162 -0.05 -14.52 8.90
C ALA A 162 -0.91 -15.58 9.59
N HIS A 163 -2.15 -15.23 9.97
CA HIS A 163 -3.10 -16.19 10.54
C HIS A 163 -3.49 -17.29 9.55
N ALA A 164 -3.69 -16.93 8.29
CA ALA A 164 -4.02 -17.89 7.24
C ALA A 164 -2.89 -18.90 7.00
N GLU A 165 -1.64 -18.47 7.00
CA GLU A 165 -0.48 -19.37 6.87
C GLU A 165 -0.37 -20.31 8.09
N LEU A 166 -0.57 -19.80 9.31
CA LEU A 166 -0.62 -20.62 10.53
C LEU A 166 -1.72 -21.70 10.45
N THR A 167 -2.94 -21.30 10.08
CA THR A 167 -4.10 -22.22 10.06
C THR A 167 -4.03 -23.22 8.93
N HIS A 168 -3.50 -22.82 7.76
CA HIS A 168 -3.33 -23.71 6.62
C HIS A 168 -2.41 -24.88 6.94
N ASP A 169 -1.30 -24.63 7.62
CA ASP A 169 -0.32 -25.68 7.94
C ASP A 169 -0.71 -26.48 9.19
N ALA A 170 -1.22 -25.83 10.22
CA ALA A 170 -1.52 -26.45 11.50
C ALA A 170 -2.91 -27.13 11.55
N VAL A 171 -3.89 -26.60 10.81
CA VAL A 171 -5.30 -27.03 10.90
C VAL A 171 -5.74 -27.82 9.67
N TYR A 172 -5.49 -27.32 8.45
CA TYR A 172 -6.05 -27.91 7.24
C TYR A 172 -5.21 -29.06 6.65
N LYS A 173 -3.89 -29.08 6.86
CA LYS A 173 -3.02 -30.19 6.38
C LYS A 173 -2.93 -31.38 7.34
N THR A 174 -3.45 -31.25 8.56
CA THR A 174 -3.38 -32.35 9.51
C THR A 174 -4.46 -33.39 9.22
N THR A 175 -4.06 -34.66 9.16
CA THR A 175 -4.98 -35.81 9.05
C THR A 175 -5.57 -36.21 10.40
N LYS A 176 -5.14 -35.60 11.50
CA LYS A 176 -5.59 -35.92 12.87
C LYS A 176 -6.76 -34.99 13.25
N LYS A 177 -7.68 -35.51 14.06
CA LYS A 177 -8.74 -34.71 14.71
C LYS A 177 -8.09 -33.61 15.55
N ILE A 178 -8.38 -32.34 15.20
CA ILE A 178 -7.88 -31.19 15.91
C ILE A 178 -8.61 -31.08 17.25
N LYS A 179 -7.86 -30.87 18.33
CA LYS A 179 -8.45 -30.68 19.65
C LYS A 179 -9.29 -29.38 19.68
N PRO A 180 -10.48 -29.39 20.32
CA PRO A 180 -11.30 -28.17 20.45
C PRO A 180 -10.54 -26.98 21.08
N SER A 181 -9.59 -27.25 21.97
CA SER A 181 -8.74 -26.21 22.59
C SER A 181 -7.88 -25.50 21.56
N VAL A 182 -7.37 -26.20 20.54
CA VAL A 182 -6.57 -25.59 19.46
C VAL A 182 -7.45 -24.70 18.58
N LEU A 183 -8.64 -25.18 18.20
CA LEU A 183 -9.60 -24.38 17.44
C LEU A 183 -9.99 -23.11 18.21
N ARG A 184 -10.19 -23.21 19.53
CA ARG A 184 -10.48 -22.06 20.38
C ARG A 184 -9.32 -21.06 20.45
N THR A 185 -8.08 -21.55 20.46
CA THR A 185 -6.89 -20.67 20.44
C THR A 185 -6.78 -19.97 19.09
N VAL A 186 -7.01 -20.66 17.98
CA VAL A 186 -7.02 -20.07 16.63
C VAL A 186 -8.10 -18.99 16.51
N ALA A 187 -9.31 -19.24 17.01
CA ALA A 187 -10.37 -18.24 17.02
C ALA A 187 -10.01 -17.00 17.87
N LYS A 188 -9.35 -17.20 19.04
CA LYS A 188 -8.84 -16.07 19.84
C LYS A 188 -7.79 -15.24 19.09
N CYS A 189 -6.89 -15.89 18.36
CA CYS A 189 -5.91 -15.19 17.54
C CYS A 189 -6.61 -14.32 16.47
N MET A 190 -7.66 -14.82 15.83
CA MET A 190 -8.40 -14.06 14.83
C MET A 190 -9.13 -12.85 15.45
N ALA A 191 -9.74 -13.01 16.63
CA ALA A 191 -10.37 -11.90 17.34
C ALA A 191 -9.38 -10.78 17.69
N LEU A 192 -8.15 -11.13 18.10
CA LEU A 192 -7.08 -10.16 18.35
C LEU A 192 -6.60 -9.49 17.07
N ILE A 193 -6.50 -10.23 15.97
CA ILE A 193 -6.12 -9.69 14.66
C ILE A 193 -7.14 -8.67 14.18
N GLU A 194 -8.42 -8.99 14.25
CA GLU A 194 -9.50 -8.08 13.87
C GLU A 194 -9.47 -6.78 14.69
N THR A 195 -9.25 -6.89 15.99
CA THR A 195 -9.07 -5.73 16.87
C THR A 195 -7.82 -4.91 16.50
N THR A 196 -6.71 -5.59 16.19
CA THR A 196 -5.46 -4.92 15.83
C THR A 196 -5.56 -4.25 14.47
N ASP A 197 -6.20 -4.89 13.49
CA ASP A 197 -6.45 -4.28 12.17
C ASP A 197 -7.29 -2.99 12.31
N SER A 198 -8.30 -2.97 13.21
CA SER A 198 -9.08 -1.76 13.51
C SER A 198 -8.22 -0.68 14.15
N PHE A 199 -7.34 -1.03 15.08
CA PHE A 199 -6.42 -0.05 15.69
C PHE A 199 -5.39 0.48 14.70
N PHE A 200 -4.96 -0.30 13.71
CA PHE A 200 -4.08 0.20 12.66
C PHE A 200 -4.77 1.25 11.79
N VAL A 201 -6.05 1.06 11.47
CA VAL A 201 -6.84 2.06 10.76
C VAL A 201 -6.98 3.33 11.61
N GLU A 202 -7.43 3.19 12.87
CA GLU A 202 -7.59 4.31 13.80
C GLU A 202 -6.28 5.10 13.96
N ALA A 203 -5.18 4.41 14.29
CA ALA A 203 -3.87 5.04 14.44
C ALA A 203 -3.39 5.75 13.15
N THR A 204 -3.65 5.16 11.97
CA THR A 204 -3.30 5.77 10.70
C THR A 204 -4.13 7.02 10.44
N HIS A 205 -5.43 6.99 10.75
CA HIS A 205 -6.28 8.16 10.64
C HIS A 205 -5.86 9.26 11.62
N ASP A 206 -5.52 8.92 12.87
CA ASP A 206 -5.04 9.88 13.87
C ASP A 206 -3.71 10.51 13.46
N LEU A 207 -2.77 9.70 12.94
CA LEU A 207 -1.51 10.20 12.40
C LEU A 207 -1.70 11.12 11.20
N ASN A 208 -2.65 10.80 10.32
CA ASN A 208 -2.99 11.60 9.15
C ASN A 208 -3.90 12.80 9.48
N SER A 209 -4.64 12.73 10.57
CA SER A 209 -5.50 13.79 11.10
C SER A 209 -4.80 14.65 12.16
N GLY A 210 -3.47 14.45 12.34
CA GLY A 210 -2.62 15.35 13.12
C GLY A 210 -2.96 16.80 12.76
N PRO A 211 -2.75 17.81 13.60
CA PRO A 211 -3.44 19.09 13.49
C PRO A 211 -3.45 19.55 12.04
N ILE A 212 -4.65 19.52 11.45
CA ILE A 212 -4.95 19.74 10.01
C ILE A 212 -4.23 21.01 9.50
N THR A 213 -3.91 21.89 10.42
CA THR A 213 -3.14 23.12 10.20
C THR A 213 -1.69 22.85 9.78
N GLU A 214 -1.01 21.90 10.41
CA GLU A 214 0.43 21.67 10.17
C GLU A 214 0.68 20.95 8.85
N PHE A 215 -0.05 19.89 8.55
CA PHE A 215 0.06 19.19 7.25
C PHE A 215 -0.27 20.13 6.08
N LYS A 216 -1.35 20.89 6.19
CA LYS A 216 -1.70 21.89 5.17
C LYS A 216 -0.64 22.97 5.00
N ILE A 217 0.08 23.34 6.07
CA ILE A 217 1.16 24.31 6.00
C ILE A 217 2.36 23.71 5.27
N VAL A 218 2.73 22.45 5.55
CA VAL A 218 3.84 21.78 4.87
C VAL A 218 3.54 21.61 3.38
N GLU A 219 2.34 21.16 3.00
CA GLU A 219 1.92 21.09 1.60
C GLU A 219 1.95 22.47 0.88
N ARG A 220 1.54 23.51 1.58
CA ARG A 220 1.60 24.88 1.06
C ARG A 220 3.04 25.38 0.94
N LEU A 221 3.94 24.99 1.85
CA LEU A 221 5.38 25.25 1.73
C LEU A 221 6.00 24.53 0.53
N ASP A 222 5.65 23.28 0.29
CA ASP A 222 6.09 22.52 -0.89
C ASP A 222 5.61 23.17 -2.18
N SER A 223 4.35 23.57 -2.21
CA SER A 223 3.76 24.28 -3.36
C SER A 223 4.45 25.64 -3.60
N LEU A 224 4.74 26.40 -2.54
CA LEU A 224 5.46 27.66 -2.61
C LEU A 224 6.90 27.46 -3.09
N TYR A 225 7.58 26.44 -2.55
CA TYR A 225 8.94 26.08 -2.96
C TYR A 225 9.00 25.75 -4.45
N LEU A 226 8.05 24.93 -4.96
CA LEU A 226 7.95 24.58 -6.37
C LEU A 226 7.64 25.81 -7.24
N SER A 227 6.68 26.66 -6.84
CA SER A 227 6.28 27.83 -7.62
C SER A 227 7.42 28.83 -7.79
N ASP A 228 8.22 29.06 -6.76
CA ASP A 228 9.25 30.09 -6.76
C ASP A 228 10.59 29.58 -7.31
N THR A 229 10.94 28.33 -7.01
CA THR A 229 12.18 27.72 -7.48
C THR A 229 12.06 27.03 -8.84
N GLY A 230 10.87 26.52 -9.21
CA GLY A 230 10.67 25.62 -10.33
C GLY A 230 11.26 24.22 -10.09
N LEU A 231 11.60 23.86 -8.83
CA LEU A 231 12.23 22.60 -8.44
C LEU A 231 11.32 21.88 -7.46
N HIS A 232 11.29 20.55 -7.56
CA HIS A 232 10.53 19.72 -6.60
C HIS A 232 11.24 19.66 -5.25
N SER A 233 10.47 19.77 -4.16
CA SER A 233 10.98 19.48 -2.82
C SER A 233 11.07 17.98 -2.58
N HIS A 234 12.08 17.55 -1.82
CA HIS A 234 12.29 16.17 -1.38
C HIS A 234 12.39 16.14 0.13
N ASN A 235 11.23 16.18 0.81
CA ASN A 235 11.19 16.18 2.26
C ASN A 235 11.76 14.89 2.84
N GLN A 236 12.56 15.01 3.90
CA GLN A 236 13.25 13.94 4.61
C GLN A 236 12.92 14.00 6.11
N LYS A 237 13.44 13.05 6.89
CA LYS A 237 13.31 13.08 8.36
C LYS A 237 13.78 14.40 8.99
N SER A 238 14.76 15.05 8.40
CA SER A 238 15.24 16.37 8.85
C SER A 238 14.18 17.47 8.74
N SER A 239 13.32 17.43 7.73
CA SER A 239 12.20 18.36 7.60
C SER A 239 11.23 18.20 8.77
N LEU A 240 10.86 16.97 9.10
CA LEU A 240 9.94 16.67 10.21
C LEU A 240 10.52 17.13 11.55
N ILE A 241 11.79 16.88 11.81
CA ILE A 241 12.46 17.30 13.05
C ILE A 241 12.42 18.82 13.20
N VAL A 242 12.63 19.58 12.11
CA VAL A 242 12.57 21.05 12.15
C VAL A 242 11.15 21.53 12.36
N PHE A 243 10.17 20.95 11.70
CA PHE A 243 8.76 21.30 11.88
C PHE A 243 8.29 21.00 13.31
N ASP A 244 8.61 19.83 13.87
CA ASP A 244 8.27 19.47 15.24
C ASP A 244 8.92 20.42 16.27
N THR A 245 10.21 20.76 16.08
CA THR A 245 10.93 21.65 16.99
C THR A 245 10.34 23.05 17.04
N PHE A 246 9.86 23.55 15.91
CA PHE A 246 9.33 24.91 15.76
C PHE A 246 7.82 24.95 15.48
N GLU A 247 7.10 23.91 15.90
CA GLU A 247 5.65 23.72 15.70
C GLU A 247 4.82 24.95 16.07
N ILE A 248 5.17 25.60 17.20
CA ILE A 248 4.48 26.80 17.70
C ILE A 248 4.42 27.96 16.70
N PHE A 249 5.27 27.96 15.69
CA PHE A 249 5.31 28.98 14.63
C PHE A 249 4.58 28.54 13.37
N LEU A 250 4.10 27.29 13.28
CA LEU A 250 3.34 26.77 12.14
C LEU A 250 1.88 27.21 12.28
N ASN A 251 1.53 28.29 11.60
CA ASN A 251 0.17 28.84 11.60
C ASN A 251 -0.25 29.29 10.19
N GLU A 252 -1.53 29.55 9.99
CA GLU A 252 -2.07 29.92 8.66
C GLU A 252 -1.41 31.16 8.04
N GLN A 253 -0.93 32.08 8.87
CA GLN A 253 -0.30 33.32 8.41
C GLN A 253 1.15 33.11 7.94
N LEU A 254 1.78 31.96 8.30
CA LEU A 254 3.19 31.71 8.01
C LEU A 254 3.50 31.78 6.51
N ILE A 255 2.66 31.21 5.68
CA ILE A 255 2.87 31.18 4.21
C ILE A 255 2.91 32.60 3.63
N GLU A 256 2.02 33.48 4.08
CA GLU A 256 2.00 34.86 3.62
C GLU A 256 3.23 35.64 4.13
N ASN A 257 3.67 35.37 5.35
CA ASN A 257 4.90 35.93 5.91
C ASN A 257 6.15 35.46 5.12
N ILE A 258 6.21 34.20 4.73
CA ILE A 258 7.32 33.66 3.91
C ILE A 258 7.29 34.29 2.50
N LYS A 259 6.13 34.44 1.87
CA LYS A 259 6.01 35.12 0.58
C LYS A 259 6.55 36.55 0.66
N LYS A 260 6.20 37.28 1.73
CA LYS A 260 6.71 38.62 1.97
C LYS A 260 8.24 38.63 2.10
N LEU A 261 8.81 37.71 2.88
CA LEU A 261 10.25 37.52 3.00
C LEU A 261 10.92 37.32 1.63
N ILE A 262 10.35 36.41 0.80
CA ILE A 262 10.90 36.12 -0.55
C ILE A 262 10.84 37.38 -1.44
N MET A 263 9.76 38.18 -1.35
CA MET A 263 9.64 39.42 -2.09
C MET A 263 10.71 40.47 -1.65
N GLU A 264 11.01 40.53 -0.36
CA GLU A 264 12.04 41.40 0.21
C GLU A 264 13.45 40.92 -0.11
N HIS A 265 13.65 39.60 -0.21
CA HIS A 265 14.93 38.92 -0.44
C HIS A 265 14.92 37.97 -1.64
N PRO A 266 14.62 38.43 -2.88
CA PRO A 266 14.46 37.54 -4.04
C PRO A 266 15.71 36.72 -4.39
N TYR A 267 16.88 37.17 -3.95
CA TYR A 267 18.14 36.47 -4.15
C TYR A 267 18.21 35.10 -3.42
N LEU A 268 17.35 34.88 -2.38
CA LEU A 268 17.29 33.61 -1.67
C LEU A 268 16.88 32.47 -2.61
N ILE A 269 15.92 32.72 -3.49
CA ILE A 269 15.48 31.72 -4.49
C ILE A 269 16.63 31.39 -5.46
N THR A 270 17.41 32.39 -5.87
CA THR A 270 18.59 32.14 -6.72
C THR A 270 19.64 31.32 -6.01
N ARG A 271 19.85 31.53 -4.71
CA ARG A 271 20.77 30.73 -3.88
C ARG A 271 20.29 29.27 -3.72
N ILE A 272 18.99 29.07 -3.46
CA ILE A 272 18.40 27.73 -3.40
C ILE A 272 18.68 26.98 -4.71
N LYS A 273 18.36 27.58 -5.85
CA LYS A 273 18.59 26.98 -7.18
C LYS A 273 20.06 26.61 -7.40
N ALA A 274 20.97 27.54 -7.07
CA ALA A 274 22.40 27.33 -7.28
C ALA A 274 22.97 26.17 -6.42
N ARG A 275 22.39 25.90 -5.25
CA ARG A 275 22.87 24.90 -4.29
C ARG A 275 22.06 23.62 -4.24
N TYR A 276 20.96 23.57 -4.96
CA TYR A 276 20.02 22.42 -4.97
C TYR A 276 20.74 21.08 -5.18
N SER A 277 21.62 21.00 -6.17
CA SER A 277 22.33 19.76 -6.49
C SER A 277 23.54 19.46 -5.58
N SER A 278 23.97 20.43 -4.77
CA SER A 278 25.18 20.30 -3.95
C SER A 278 24.91 19.88 -2.52
N PHE A 279 23.73 20.19 -2.01
CA PHE A 279 23.37 19.91 -0.62
C PHE A 279 21.90 19.50 -0.49
N ASN A 280 21.66 18.32 0.09
CA ASN A 280 20.32 17.76 0.24
C ASN A 280 19.35 18.64 1.03
N PHE A 281 19.84 19.45 1.97
CA PHE A 281 18.95 20.33 2.74
C PHE A 281 18.36 21.48 1.88
N TYR A 282 19.01 21.89 0.78
CA TYR A 282 18.41 22.83 -0.18
C TYR A 282 17.32 22.21 -1.05
N GLN A 283 17.18 20.88 -1.05
CA GLN A 283 16.11 20.18 -1.76
C GLN A 283 14.82 20.06 -0.93
N GLN A 284 14.76 20.69 0.24
CA GLN A 284 13.65 20.55 1.17
C GLN A 284 12.96 21.89 1.41
N SER A 285 11.63 21.90 1.38
CA SER A 285 10.83 23.14 1.49
C SER A 285 10.97 23.84 2.84
N TYR A 286 11.36 23.11 3.91
CA TYR A 286 11.53 23.69 5.25
C TYR A 286 12.55 24.83 5.29
N ILE A 287 13.48 24.92 4.34
CA ILE A 287 14.47 26.02 4.31
C ILE A 287 13.80 27.39 4.19
N LEU A 288 12.65 27.49 3.52
CA LEU A 288 11.88 28.74 3.44
C LEU A 288 11.37 29.15 4.82
N PHE A 289 10.93 28.17 5.60
CA PHE A 289 10.51 28.37 6.99
C PHE A 289 11.70 28.76 7.87
N VAL A 290 12.86 28.11 7.71
CA VAL A 290 14.07 28.45 8.47
C VAL A 290 14.58 29.87 8.14
N TYR A 291 14.52 30.31 6.89
CA TYR A 291 14.86 31.69 6.56
C TYR A 291 13.93 32.69 7.28
N TRP A 292 12.63 32.42 7.30
CA TRP A 292 11.70 33.25 8.05
C TRP A 292 11.97 33.22 9.56
N LEU A 293 12.27 32.05 10.13
CA LEU A 293 12.65 31.92 11.54
C LEU A 293 13.92 32.69 11.87
N LEU A 294 14.95 32.59 11.05
CA LEU A 294 16.22 33.31 11.23
C LEU A 294 16.01 34.83 11.27
N GLU A 295 15.15 35.35 10.41
CA GLU A 295 14.86 36.78 10.38
C GLU A 295 14.02 37.26 11.56
N ASN A 296 13.03 36.47 11.95
CA ASN A 296 12.02 36.92 12.93
C ASN A 296 12.21 36.35 14.32
N LYS A 297 12.90 35.19 14.48
CA LYS A 297 13.04 34.41 15.70
C LYS A 297 14.46 33.92 15.92
N LYS A 298 15.46 34.70 15.50
CA LYS A 298 16.89 34.37 15.49
C LYS A 298 17.35 33.63 16.73
N TYR A 299 17.06 34.16 17.91
CA TYR A 299 17.58 33.61 19.18
C TYR A 299 16.97 32.23 19.48
N VAL A 300 15.68 32.04 19.22
CA VAL A 300 15.01 30.74 19.39
C VAL A 300 15.63 29.68 18.47
N VAL A 301 15.91 30.06 17.22
CA VAL A 301 16.52 29.13 16.26
C VAL A 301 17.96 28.77 16.66
N ILE A 302 18.72 29.72 17.21
CA ILE A 302 20.10 29.46 17.65
C ILE A 302 20.13 28.49 18.85
N ASP A 303 19.19 28.66 19.79
CA ASP A 303 19.14 27.89 21.03
C ASP A 303 18.56 26.48 20.83
N ASP A 304 17.51 26.35 19.99
CA ASP A 304 16.74 25.12 19.83
C ASP A 304 17.01 24.38 18.53
N TRP A 305 18.05 24.77 17.74
CA TRP A 305 18.32 24.16 16.44
C TRP A 305 18.59 22.65 16.55
N PRO A 306 17.74 21.79 15.90
CA PRO A 306 17.78 20.34 16.14
C PRO A 306 18.74 19.58 15.23
N LEU A 307 19.30 20.21 14.19
CA LEU A 307 20.16 19.57 13.20
C LEU A 307 21.64 20.01 13.36
N ASP A 308 22.52 19.54 12.44
CA ASP A 308 23.91 19.99 12.39
C ASP A 308 23.99 21.53 12.30
N ARG A 309 24.76 22.12 13.18
CA ARG A 309 24.99 23.59 13.27
C ARG A 309 25.45 24.19 11.94
N LYS A 310 26.22 23.45 11.16
CA LYS A 310 26.69 23.89 9.85
C LYS A 310 25.56 24.18 8.88
N ILE A 311 24.44 23.43 8.95
CA ILE A 311 23.26 23.71 8.10
C ILE A 311 22.71 25.08 8.45
N LEU A 312 22.56 25.38 9.74
CA LEU A 312 22.09 26.68 10.19
C LEU A 312 23.03 27.81 9.78
N GLU A 313 24.35 27.59 9.86
CA GLU A 313 25.38 28.57 9.41
C GLU A 313 25.26 28.87 7.91
N TYR A 314 25.04 27.88 7.08
CA TYR A 314 24.78 28.07 5.65
C TYR A 314 23.53 28.91 5.41
N LEU A 315 22.41 28.57 6.04
CA LEU A 315 21.14 29.27 5.87
C LEU A 315 21.18 30.70 6.43
N ALA A 316 21.84 30.91 7.58
CA ALA A 316 22.06 32.22 8.16
C ALA A 316 22.95 33.12 7.27
N THR A 317 24.01 32.54 6.68
CA THR A 317 24.87 33.23 5.71
C THR A 317 24.09 33.63 4.47
N ASP A 318 23.15 32.80 4.03
CA ASP A 318 22.33 33.10 2.85
C ASP A 318 21.47 34.34 3.06
N ILE A 319 20.88 34.53 4.21
CA ILE A 319 20.04 35.67 4.54
C ILE A 319 20.86 36.86 5.14
N GLY A 320 22.17 36.67 5.31
CA GLY A 320 23.05 37.74 5.81
C GLY A 320 22.98 37.92 7.35
N ILE A 321 22.53 36.93 8.08
CA ILE A 321 22.40 36.98 9.55
C ILE A 321 23.62 36.35 10.22
N SER A 322 24.27 37.08 11.12
CA SER A 322 25.34 36.53 11.97
C SER A 322 24.72 35.67 13.10
N LEU A 323 25.23 34.44 13.29
CA LEU A 323 24.88 33.58 14.42
C LEU A 323 25.72 33.87 15.70
N ILE A 324 26.66 34.79 15.60
CA ILE A 324 27.46 35.22 16.75
C ILE A 324 26.73 36.36 17.44
N ASN A 325 26.66 36.31 18.76
CA ASN A 325 26.13 37.42 19.60
C ASN A 325 27.10 38.58 19.63
#